data_51368c58e68bb82b44291409fedddea5
#
_entry.id   51368c58e68bb82b44291409fedddea5
#
_cell.length_a   1.000
_cell.length_b   1.000
_cell.length_c   1.000
_cell.angle_alpha   90.00
_cell.angle_beta   90.00
_cell.angle_gamma   90.00
#
_symmetry.space_group_name_H-M   'P 1'
#
loop_
_entity.id
_entity.type
_entity.pdbx_description
1 polymer ?
#
loop_
_entity_poly.entity_id
_entity_poly.type
_entity_poly.pdbx_seq_one_letter_code
_entity_poly.pdbx_strand_id
1 'polypeptide(L)'
;RFKIDNLSDSEDTIALQKALNSKRNRIDIGSSGTSFRFLTAYLSTQIGKEFMLTGSQRMKERPIKVLVEALQHLGGEIKYVEKDGFPPLKIKGSALKGERITIDGAVSSQFISALLMIAPILKNGLTLIIEGKIVSKPYIEMTLNLMQEFGVLHSWNGNKIEIKPQKYVAKNIAVEADWSAA
;
A
#
# COMPACT_ATOMS: atom_id res chain seq x y z
N ARG A 1 2.13 5.99 -21.94
CA ARG A 1 0.86 5.33 -21.51
C ARG A 1 1.11 3.84 -21.50
N PHE A 2 0.55 3.14 -20.54
CA PHE A 2 0.52 1.68 -20.49
C PHE A 2 -0.95 1.21 -20.48
N LYS A 3 -1.19 -0.02 -20.85
CA LYS A 3 -2.51 -0.64 -20.93
C LYS A 3 -2.61 -1.75 -19.90
N ILE A 4 -3.73 -1.82 -19.21
CA ILE A 4 -4.11 -2.94 -18.36
C ILE A 4 -5.29 -3.63 -19.05
N ASP A 5 -5.07 -4.86 -19.50
CA ASP A 5 -6.10 -5.69 -20.08
C ASP A 5 -6.75 -6.57 -19.03
N ASN A 6 -7.98 -6.98 -19.26
CA ASN A 6 -8.77 -7.86 -18.38
C ASN A 6 -8.90 -7.32 -16.94
N LEU A 7 -9.10 -6.01 -16.81
CA LEU A 7 -9.30 -5.42 -15.49
C LEU A 7 -10.65 -5.82 -14.91
N SER A 8 -10.65 -6.28 -13.65
CA SER A 8 -11.88 -6.70 -12.97
C SER A 8 -12.90 -5.55 -12.84
N ASP A 9 -14.18 -5.88 -12.93
CA ASP A 9 -15.32 -4.99 -12.66
C ASP A 9 -15.78 -5.06 -11.20
N SER A 10 -15.02 -5.71 -10.32
CA SER A 10 -15.31 -5.79 -8.89
C SER A 10 -15.42 -4.39 -8.26
N GLU A 11 -16.23 -4.27 -7.21
CA GLU A 11 -16.39 -3.02 -6.46
C GLU A 11 -15.06 -2.45 -5.98
N ASP A 12 -14.14 -3.30 -5.53
CA ASP A 12 -12.80 -2.93 -5.05
C ASP A 12 -11.95 -2.31 -6.16
N THR A 13 -11.96 -2.90 -7.36
CA THR A 13 -11.23 -2.38 -8.52
C THR A 13 -11.80 -1.05 -8.97
N ILE A 14 -13.12 -0.96 -9.08
CA ILE A 14 -13.81 0.28 -9.48
C ILE A 14 -13.55 1.40 -8.46
N ALA A 15 -13.61 1.09 -7.16
CA ALA A 15 -13.35 2.06 -6.10
C ALA A 15 -11.91 2.58 -6.16
N LEU A 16 -10.92 1.69 -6.35
CA LEU A 16 -9.52 2.06 -6.49
C LEU A 16 -9.27 2.94 -7.73
N GLN A 17 -9.83 2.58 -8.88
CA GLN A 17 -9.73 3.38 -10.10
C GLN A 17 -10.31 4.78 -9.92
N LYS A 18 -11.50 4.90 -9.33
CA LYS A 18 -12.13 6.18 -9.02
C LYS A 18 -11.25 7.02 -8.09
N ALA A 19 -10.65 6.40 -7.07
CA ALA A 19 -9.76 7.07 -6.12
C ALA A 19 -8.50 7.61 -6.81
N LEU A 20 -7.82 6.79 -7.62
CA LEU A 20 -6.59 7.17 -8.33
C LEU A 20 -6.83 8.28 -9.37
N ASN A 21 -8.00 8.32 -10.00
CA ASN A 21 -8.38 9.33 -10.99
C ASN A 21 -9.07 10.55 -10.37
N SER A 22 -9.30 10.56 -9.06
CA SER A 22 -9.99 11.65 -8.38
C SER A 22 -9.13 12.92 -8.34
N LYS A 23 -9.74 14.04 -8.70
CA LYS A 23 -9.18 15.38 -8.47
C LYS A 23 -9.57 15.96 -7.10
N ARG A 24 -10.42 15.25 -6.35
CA ARG A 24 -10.90 15.69 -5.04
C ARG A 24 -9.96 15.21 -3.94
N ASN A 25 -9.79 16.03 -2.92
CA ASN A 25 -8.97 15.67 -1.75
C ASN A 25 -9.70 14.73 -0.77
N ARG A 26 -11.02 14.63 -0.87
CA ARG A 26 -11.82 13.66 -0.10
C ARG A 26 -12.05 12.41 -0.96
N ILE A 27 -11.51 11.29 -0.49
CA ILE A 27 -11.55 9.98 -1.15
C ILE A 27 -12.33 9.03 -0.26
N ASP A 28 -13.46 8.54 -0.76
CA ASP A 28 -14.25 7.49 -0.13
C ASP A 28 -14.05 6.19 -0.92
N ILE A 29 -13.57 5.16 -0.25
CA ILE A 29 -13.23 3.88 -0.85
C ILE A 29 -14.27 2.79 -0.52
N GLY A 30 -15.40 3.16 0.09
CA GLY A 30 -16.42 2.21 0.48
C GLY A 30 -15.90 1.16 1.46
N SER A 31 -16.13 -0.12 1.16
CA SER A 31 -15.72 -1.24 2.00
C SER A 31 -14.40 -1.91 1.57
N SER A 32 -13.72 -1.37 0.55
CA SER A 32 -12.49 -1.94 -0.01
C SER A 32 -11.29 -1.80 0.94
N GLY A 33 -11.06 -2.85 1.70
CA GLY A 33 -9.99 -2.86 2.71
C GLY A 33 -8.59 -2.81 2.12
N THR A 34 -8.33 -3.56 1.05
CA THR A 34 -7.04 -3.59 0.35
C THR A 34 -6.73 -2.22 -0.25
N SER A 35 -7.70 -1.65 -0.97
CA SER A 35 -7.56 -0.33 -1.58
C SER A 35 -7.31 0.76 -0.54
N PHE A 36 -7.98 0.67 0.63
CA PHE A 36 -7.75 1.62 1.73
C PHE A 36 -6.28 1.61 2.18
N ARG A 37 -5.71 0.42 2.38
CA ARG A 37 -4.33 0.27 2.85
C ARG A 37 -3.31 0.73 1.82
N PHE A 38 -3.51 0.33 0.56
CA PHE A 38 -2.63 0.73 -0.54
C PHE A 38 -2.67 2.23 -0.79
N LEU A 39 -3.86 2.83 -0.76
CA LEU A 39 -4.01 4.28 -0.88
C LEU A 39 -3.41 5.03 0.32
N THR A 40 -3.51 4.51 1.55
CA THR A 40 -2.86 5.13 2.71
C THR A 40 -1.37 5.31 2.46
N ALA A 41 -0.67 4.27 2.00
CA ALA A 41 0.76 4.36 1.67
C ALA A 41 1.01 5.28 0.45
N TYR A 42 0.27 5.10 -0.63
CA TYR A 42 0.44 5.89 -1.85
C TYR A 42 0.22 7.38 -1.63
N LEU A 43 -0.88 7.76 -0.97
CA LEU A 43 -1.21 9.17 -0.74
C LEU A 43 -0.18 9.85 0.18
N SER A 44 0.44 9.11 1.09
CA SER A 44 1.52 9.62 1.96
C SER A 44 2.76 10.05 1.17
N THR A 45 2.95 9.55 -0.05
CA THR A 45 4.07 9.92 -0.94
C THR A 45 3.76 11.10 -1.86
N GLN A 46 2.51 11.61 -1.88
CA GLN A 46 2.07 12.68 -2.80
C GLN A 46 2.43 14.07 -2.25
N ILE A 47 3.70 14.43 -2.34
CA ILE A 47 4.25 15.66 -1.76
C ILE A 47 3.41 16.90 -2.12
N GLY A 48 3.12 17.73 -1.12
CA GLY A 48 2.40 19.00 -1.27
C GLY A 48 0.87 18.86 -1.40
N LYS A 49 0.34 17.64 -1.29
CA LYS A 49 -1.11 17.41 -1.32
C LYS A 49 -1.62 16.94 0.04
N GLU A 50 -2.84 17.32 0.36
CA GLU A 50 -3.56 16.83 1.54
C GLU A 50 -4.79 16.05 1.10
N PHE A 51 -5.07 14.95 1.83
CA PHE A 51 -6.18 14.05 1.52
C PHE A 51 -6.96 13.71 2.80
N MET A 52 -8.26 13.54 2.63
CA MET A 52 -9.14 12.89 3.58
C MET A 52 -9.52 11.52 3.01
N LEU A 53 -8.95 10.45 3.57
CA LEU A 53 -9.25 9.07 3.16
C LEU A 53 -10.27 8.46 4.13
N THR A 54 -11.40 8.04 3.61
CA THR A 54 -12.52 7.47 4.37
C THR A 54 -13.11 6.25 3.68
N GLY A 55 -14.10 5.63 4.28
CA GLY A 55 -14.86 4.52 3.74
C GLY A 55 -16.18 4.33 4.46
N SER A 56 -16.84 3.21 4.20
CA SER A 56 -18.09 2.82 4.86
C SER A 56 -17.92 2.71 6.38
N GLN A 57 -19.06 2.64 7.11
CA GLN A 57 -19.02 2.43 8.56
C GLN A 57 -18.21 1.18 8.94
N ARG A 58 -18.40 0.08 8.21
CA ARG A 58 -17.61 -1.15 8.40
C ARG A 58 -16.11 -0.95 8.15
N MET A 59 -15.73 -0.06 7.22
CA MET A 59 -14.32 0.28 6.99
C MET A 59 -13.74 1.05 8.17
N LYS A 60 -14.49 1.95 8.79
CA LYS A 60 -14.08 2.71 9.97
C LYS A 60 -13.85 1.85 11.21
N GLU A 61 -14.34 0.62 11.22
CA GLU A 61 -14.14 -0.35 12.32
C GLU A 61 -12.91 -1.26 12.10
N ARG A 62 -12.24 -1.13 10.95
CA ARG A 62 -11.06 -1.95 10.61
C ARG A 62 -9.77 -1.24 11.03
N PRO A 63 -8.94 -1.86 11.89
CA PRO A 63 -7.71 -1.22 12.36
C PRO A 63 -6.72 -0.97 11.23
N ILE A 64 -6.03 0.18 11.32
CA ILE A 64 -5.00 0.62 10.36
C ILE A 64 -3.72 1.09 11.08
N LYS A 65 -3.69 1.03 12.40
CA LYS A 65 -2.66 1.60 13.26
C LYS A 65 -1.25 1.18 12.85
N VAL A 66 -1.02 -0.11 12.66
CA VAL A 66 0.30 -0.65 12.31
C VAL A 66 0.87 0.00 11.03
N LEU A 67 0.05 0.19 10.00
CA LEU A 67 0.51 0.83 8.76
C LEU A 67 0.76 2.33 8.96
N VAL A 68 -0.10 3.00 9.71
CA VAL A 68 0.05 4.43 10.00
C VAL A 68 1.33 4.69 10.79
N GLU A 69 1.61 3.92 11.84
CA GLU A 69 2.83 4.04 12.65
C GLU A 69 4.08 3.78 11.80
N ALA A 70 4.07 2.76 10.94
CA ALA A 70 5.16 2.48 10.02
C ALA A 70 5.41 3.65 9.06
N LEU A 71 4.35 4.23 8.47
CA LEU A 71 4.47 5.39 7.60
C LEU A 71 4.93 6.65 8.33
N GLN A 72 4.46 6.87 9.55
CA GLN A 72 4.91 7.98 10.42
C GLN A 72 6.40 7.83 10.78
N HIS A 73 6.87 6.62 11.07
CA HIS A 73 8.29 6.33 11.29
C HIS A 73 9.14 6.71 10.06
N LEU A 74 8.61 6.49 8.85
CA LEU A 74 9.26 6.92 7.60
C LEU A 74 9.17 8.42 7.32
N GLY A 75 8.54 9.20 8.19
CA GLY A 75 8.34 10.64 8.05
C GLY A 75 6.99 11.05 7.46
N GLY A 76 6.01 10.14 7.45
CA GLY A 76 4.65 10.41 6.98
C GLY A 76 3.85 11.29 7.94
N GLU A 77 3.09 12.24 7.40
CA GLU A 77 2.19 13.12 8.15
C GLU A 77 0.75 12.60 8.05
N ILE A 78 0.38 11.69 8.95
CA ILE A 78 -0.96 11.06 9.00
C ILE A 78 -1.60 11.31 10.36
N LYS A 79 -2.88 11.68 10.36
CA LYS A 79 -3.68 11.88 11.57
C LYS A 79 -4.99 11.11 11.49
N TYR A 80 -5.40 10.52 12.59
CA TYR A 80 -6.75 9.97 12.74
C TYR A 80 -7.75 11.11 12.94
N VAL A 81 -8.95 10.98 12.36
CA VAL A 81 -9.96 12.05 12.41
C VAL A 81 -11.00 11.79 13.49
N GLU A 82 -11.40 10.56 13.70
CA GLU A 82 -12.47 10.18 14.64
C GLU A 82 -11.89 9.38 15.82
N LYS A 83 -11.34 8.19 15.54
CA LYS A 83 -10.86 7.24 16.55
C LYS A 83 -9.41 6.86 16.29
N ASP A 84 -8.56 6.91 17.31
CA ASP A 84 -7.15 6.50 17.19
C ASP A 84 -7.04 5.05 16.71
N GLY A 85 -6.14 4.82 15.74
CA GLY A 85 -5.93 3.51 15.12
C GLY A 85 -6.91 3.12 14.03
N PHE A 86 -7.92 3.94 13.72
CA PHE A 86 -8.99 3.64 12.77
C PHE A 86 -9.24 4.76 11.75
N PRO A 87 -9.80 4.43 10.57
CA PRO A 87 -10.29 5.44 9.63
C PRO A 87 -11.39 6.34 10.26
N PRO A 88 -11.62 7.56 9.75
CA PRO A 88 -10.96 8.20 8.60
C PRO A 88 -9.57 8.74 8.92
N LEU A 89 -8.75 8.92 7.88
CA LEU A 89 -7.41 9.46 7.98
C LEU A 89 -7.29 10.81 7.26
N LYS A 90 -6.65 11.78 7.90
CA LYS A 90 -6.11 12.96 7.22
C LYS A 90 -4.64 12.69 6.90
N ILE A 91 -4.30 12.70 5.62
CA ILE A 91 -2.97 12.37 5.10
C ILE A 91 -2.41 13.60 4.40
N LYS A 92 -1.23 14.06 4.81
CA LYS A 92 -0.47 15.05 4.08
C LYS A 92 0.73 14.37 3.43
N GLY A 93 0.78 14.42 2.11
CA GLY A 93 1.86 13.85 1.33
C GLY A 93 3.19 14.53 1.64
N SER A 94 4.20 13.72 1.95
CA SER A 94 5.52 14.16 2.39
C SER A 94 6.64 13.37 1.69
N ALA A 95 7.86 13.91 1.75
CA ALA A 95 9.05 13.20 1.26
C ALA A 95 9.46 12.15 2.29
N LEU A 96 8.91 10.96 2.16
CA LEU A 96 9.27 9.84 3.02
C LEU A 96 10.75 9.48 2.81
N LYS A 97 11.49 9.34 3.91
CA LYS A 97 12.94 9.12 3.84
C LYS A 97 13.30 7.70 3.44
N GLY A 98 12.53 6.73 3.91
CA GLY A 98 12.87 5.32 3.81
C GLY A 98 13.98 4.97 4.79
N GLU A 99 13.76 3.91 5.57
CA GLU A 99 14.67 3.40 6.59
C GLU A 99 14.42 1.92 6.83
N ARG A 100 14.99 1.41 7.90
CA ARG A 100 14.69 0.08 8.42
C ARG A 100 13.41 0.15 9.26
N ILE A 101 12.45 -0.71 8.94
CA ILE A 101 11.23 -0.92 9.72
C ILE A 101 11.17 -2.36 10.17
N THR A 102 10.69 -2.57 11.37
CA THR A 102 10.33 -3.89 11.89
C THR A 102 8.81 -3.99 12.01
N ILE A 103 8.24 -5.09 11.55
CA ILE A 103 6.80 -5.36 11.58
C ILE A 103 6.57 -6.81 12.01
N ASP A 104 5.51 -7.05 12.79
CA ASP A 104 5.12 -8.40 13.16
C ASP A 104 4.57 -9.15 11.92
N GLY A 105 5.04 -10.36 11.68
CA GLY A 105 4.60 -11.21 10.56
C GLY A 105 3.16 -11.74 10.71
N ALA A 106 2.56 -11.64 11.89
CA ALA A 106 1.17 -12.00 12.13
C ALA A 106 0.17 -10.92 11.64
N VAL A 107 0.65 -9.70 11.32
CA VAL A 107 -0.22 -8.66 10.74
C VAL A 107 -0.65 -9.01 9.33
N SER A 108 -1.70 -8.36 8.87
CA SER A 108 -2.19 -8.53 7.49
C SER A 108 -1.08 -8.23 6.48
N SER A 109 -0.86 -9.15 5.53
CA SER A 109 0.06 -8.96 4.39
C SER A 109 -0.20 -7.69 3.60
N GLN A 110 -1.44 -7.17 3.65
CA GLN A 110 -1.79 -5.91 2.98
C GLN A 110 -1.00 -4.71 3.54
N PHE A 111 -0.64 -4.71 4.83
CA PHE A 111 0.22 -3.66 5.41
C PHE A 111 1.64 -3.77 4.86
N ILE A 112 2.16 -4.98 4.80
CA ILE A 112 3.48 -5.27 4.25
C ILE A 112 3.52 -4.89 2.77
N SER A 113 2.57 -5.36 1.97
CA SER A 113 2.46 -5.04 0.54
C SER A 113 2.37 -3.53 0.28
N ALA A 114 1.59 -2.80 1.09
CA ALA A 114 1.47 -1.35 0.97
C ALA A 114 2.81 -0.63 1.15
N LEU A 115 3.61 -1.05 2.13
CA LEU A 115 4.95 -0.50 2.38
C LEU A 115 5.94 -0.88 1.26
N LEU A 116 5.91 -2.13 0.79
CA LEU A 116 6.79 -2.60 -0.28
C LEU A 116 6.54 -1.85 -1.59
N MET A 117 5.27 -1.62 -1.96
CA MET A 117 4.93 -0.93 -3.21
C MET A 117 5.45 0.53 -3.26
N ILE A 118 5.56 1.21 -2.13
CA ILE A 118 6.12 2.57 -2.10
C ILE A 118 7.64 2.58 -1.89
N ALA A 119 8.25 1.47 -1.46
CA ALA A 119 9.67 1.40 -1.13
C ALA A 119 10.61 1.92 -2.24
N PRO A 120 10.39 1.62 -3.54
CA PRO A 120 11.28 2.08 -4.60
C PRO A 120 11.38 3.60 -4.73
N ILE A 121 10.32 4.32 -4.37
CA ILE A 121 10.26 5.79 -4.49
C ILE A 121 10.69 6.52 -3.22
N LEU A 122 11.00 5.80 -2.15
CA LEU A 122 11.55 6.38 -0.92
C LEU A 122 13.00 6.79 -1.13
N LYS A 123 13.44 7.88 -0.50
CA LYS A 123 14.78 8.44 -0.68
C LYS A 123 15.90 7.41 -0.46
N ASN A 124 15.77 6.56 0.57
CA ASN A 124 16.75 5.54 0.94
C ASN A 124 16.29 4.11 0.64
N GLY A 125 15.14 3.94 -0.04
CA GLY A 125 14.50 2.64 -0.19
C GLY A 125 13.87 2.16 1.12
N LEU A 126 13.75 0.85 1.29
CA LEU A 126 13.20 0.24 2.49
C LEU A 126 13.92 -1.06 2.84
N THR A 127 14.30 -1.21 4.10
CA THR A 127 14.68 -2.49 4.72
C THR A 127 13.56 -2.89 5.68
N LEU A 128 12.78 -3.89 5.31
CA LEU A 128 11.69 -4.42 6.12
C LEU A 128 12.12 -5.69 6.82
N ILE A 129 12.06 -5.70 8.16
CA ILE A 129 12.27 -6.87 9.00
C ILE A 129 10.90 -7.38 9.44
N ILE A 130 10.63 -8.65 9.18
CA ILE A 130 9.38 -9.29 9.57
C ILE A 130 9.69 -10.22 10.74
N GLU A 131 9.18 -9.88 11.92
CA GLU A 131 9.37 -10.69 13.13
C GLU A 131 8.26 -11.72 13.27
N GLY A 132 8.58 -12.85 13.90
CA GLY A 132 7.64 -13.94 14.13
C GLY A 132 7.26 -14.72 12.87
N LYS A 133 6.09 -15.36 12.91
CA LYS A 133 5.60 -16.21 11.80
C LYS A 133 4.88 -15.38 10.76
N ILE A 134 5.32 -15.45 9.52
CA ILE A 134 4.65 -14.81 8.38
C ILE A 134 3.42 -15.64 7.99
N VAL A 135 2.22 -15.13 8.29
CA VAL A 135 0.97 -15.86 8.08
C VAL A 135 0.56 -15.87 6.61
N SER A 136 0.82 -14.82 5.87
CA SER A 136 0.32 -14.63 4.49
C SER A 136 1.46 -14.43 3.49
N LYS A 137 2.51 -15.25 3.60
CA LYS A 137 3.71 -15.18 2.75
C LYS A 137 3.42 -15.15 1.25
N PRO A 138 2.52 -15.98 0.69
CA PRO A 138 2.21 -15.97 -0.75
C PRO A 138 1.74 -14.61 -1.29
N TYR A 139 0.99 -13.84 -0.49
CA TYR A 139 0.54 -12.50 -0.92
C TYR A 139 1.68 -11.48 -0.98
N ILE A 140 2.69 -11.63 -0.11
CA ILE A 140 3.89 -10.81 -0.15
C ILE A 140 4.72 -11.18 -1.37
N GLU A 141 4.90 -12.48 -1.63
CA GLU A 141 5.59 -12.99 -2.82
C GLU A 141 4.91 -12.51 -4.11
N MET A 142 3.58 -12.60 -4.18
CA MET A 142 2.80 -12.09 -5.31
C MET A 142 3.05 -10.59 -5.54
N THR A 143 3.08 -9.80 -4.47
CA THR A 143 3.37 -8.35 -4.56
C THR A 143 4.78 -8.11 -5.10
N LEU A 144 5.79 -8.80 -4.58
CA LEU A 144 7.18 -8.65 -5.00
C LEU A 144 7.40 -9.12 -6.44
N ASN A 145 6.77 -10.23 -6.84
CA ASN A 145 6.82 -10.73 -8.22
C ASN A 145 6.21 -9.72 -9.19
N LEU A 146 5.04 -9.17 -8.85
CA LEU A 146 4.42 -8.13 -9.68
C LEU A 146 5.30 -6.87 -9.76
N MET A 147 5.90 -6.44 -8.65
CA MET A 147 6.84 -5.33 -8.64
C MET A 147 8.06 -5.60 -9.53
N GLN A 148 8.56 -6.83 -9.56
CA GLN A 148 9.66 -7.26 -10.43
C GLN A 148 9.28 -7.21 -11.91
N GLU A 149 8.04 -7.57 -12.26
CA GLU A 149 7.50 -7.40 -13.62
C GLU A 149 7.55 -5.93 -14.08
N PHE A 150 7.37 -4.99 -13.15
CA PHE A 150 7.51 -3.55 -13.40
C PHE A 150 8.93 -3.01 -13.15
N GLY A 151 9.94 -3.89 -13.18
CA GLY A 151 11.36 -3.53 -13.15
C GLY A 151 11.94 -3.24 -11.76
N VAL A 152 11.21 -3.52 -10.68
CA VAL A 152 11.69 -3.29 -9.31
C VAL A 152 12.43 -4.50 -8.80
N LEU A 153 13.74 -4.34 -8.55
CA LEU A 153 14.57 -5.38 -7.96
C LEU A 153 14.46 -5.35 -6.44
N HIS A 154 14.43 -6.53 -5.84
CA HIS A 154 14.39 -6.72 -4.40
C HIS A 154 15.25 -7.91 -3.97
N SER A 155 15.54 -8.02 -2.70
CA SER A 155 16.07 -9.23 -2.08
C SER A 155 15.22 -9.63 -0.89
N TRP A 156 15.00 -10.93 -0.73
CA TRP A 156 14.31 -11.50 0.44
C TRP A 156 15.17 -12.62 1.03
N ASN A 157 15.79 -12.36 2.19
CA ASN A 157 16.66 -13.30 2.88
C ASN A 157 16.14 -13.54 4.32
N GLY A 158 15.66 -14.74 4.59
CA GLY A 158 15.08 -15.07 5.89
C GLY A 158 13.85 -14.21 6.20
N ASN A 159 13.97 -13.35 7.19
CA ASN A 159 12.93 -12.41 7.62
C ASN A 159 13.15 -10.97 7.13
N LYS A 160 14.14 -10.74 6.25
CA LYS A 160 14.52 -9.41 5.78
C LYS A 160 14.22 -9.26 4.29
N ILE A 161 13.45 -8.21 3.96
CA ILE A 161 13.20 -7.78 2.58
C ILE A 161 13.89 -6.42 2.39
N GLU A 162 14.66 -6.28 1.30
CA GLU A 162 15.34 -5.04 0.96
C GLU A 162 14.96 -4.58 -0.44
N ILE A 163 14.56 -3.31 -0.55
CA ILE A 163 14.26 -2.64 -1.82
C ILE A 163 15.04 -1.32 -1.85
N LYS A 164 15.95 -1.19 -2.80
CA LYS A 164 16.73 0.04 -3.01
C LYS A 164 15.90 1.08 -3.77
N PRO A 165 16.25 2.40 -3.67
CA PRO A 165 15.62 3.43 -4.48
C PRO A 165 15.77 3.12 -5.97
N GLN A 166 14.64 3.10 -6.69
CA GLN A 166 14.59 2.82 -8.12
C GLN A 166 13.26 3.29 -8.71
N LYS A 167 13.10 3.22 -10.01
CA LYS A 167 11.88 3.64 -10.71
C LYS A 167 11.13 2.43 -11.22
N TYR A 168 9.81 2.49 -11.14
CA TYR A 168 8.96 1.57 -11.87
C TYR A 168 9.07 1.81 -13.38
N VAL A 169 9.10 0.73 -14.14
CA VAL A 169 9.08 0.74 -15.61
C VAL A 169 7.65 0.48 -16.07
N ALA A 170 7.06 1.41 -16.80
CA ALA A 170 5.73 1.25 -17.34
C ALA A 170 5.69 0.09 -18.36
N LYS A 171 4.78 -0.86 -18.17
CA LYS A 171 4.61 -2.06 -18.98
C LYS A 171 3.12 -2.32 -19.18
N ASN A 172 2.73 -2.81 -20.34
CA ASN A 172 1.39 -3.36 -20.54
C ASN A 172 1.28 -4.68 -19.78
N ILE A 173 0.15 -4.90 -19.15
CA ILE A 173 -0.13 -6.12 -18.40
C ILE A 173 -1.56 -6.57 -18.66
N ALA A 174 -1.76 -7.88 -18.72
CA ALA A 174 -3.08 -8.49 -18.64
C ALA A 174 -3.26 -9.06 -17.23
N VAL A 175 -4.37 -8.74 -16.59
CA VAL A 175 -4.73 -9.31 -15.28
C VAL A 175 -5.22 -10.73 -15.51
N GLU A 176 -4.60 -11.70 -14.84
CA GLU A 176 -5.03 -13.09 -14.88
C GLU A 176 -6.38 -13.30 -14.18
N ALA A 177 -7.07 -14.39 -14.52
CA ALA A 177 -8.28 -14.76 -13.84
C ALA A 177 -8.00 -15.14 -12.37
N ASP A 178 -8.97 -14.89 -11.50
CA ASP A 178 -8.89 -15.31 -10.10
C ASP A 178 -9.15 -16.82 -9.98
N TRP A 179 -8.08 -17.57 -9.81
CA TRP A 179 -8.12 -19.03 -9.67
C TRP A 179 -8.77 -19.49 -8.35
N SER A 180 -8.94 -18.59 -7.37
CA SER A 180 -9.62 -18.94 -6.12
C SER A 180 -11.14 -19.01 -6.26
N ALA A 181 -11.68 -18.49 -7.35
CA ALA A 181 -13.10 -18.53 -7.70
C ALA A 181 -13.49 -19.67 -8.65
N ALA A 182 -12.52 -20.52 -9.03
CA ALA A 182 -12.72 -21.64 -9.96
C ALA A 182 -13.16 -22.93 -9.27
#